data_a87f2dbf65ef589ba5c45375ed288599
#
_entry.id   a87f2dbf65ef589ba5c45375ed288599
#
_cell.length_a   1.000
_cell.length_b   1.000
_cell.length_c   1.000
_cell.angle_alpha   90.00
_cell.angle_beta   90.00
_cell.angle_gamma   90.00
#
_symmetry.space_group_name_H-M   'P 1'
#
loop_
_entity.id
_entity.type
_entity.pdbx_description
1 polymer ?
#
loop_
_entity_poly.entity_id
_entity_poly.type
_entity_poly.pdbx_seq_one_letter_code
_entity_poly.pdbx_strand_id
1 'polypeptide(L)'
;GIGDYTLLGESVDDAAGEAFDKTAKLLGLPYPGGAKLSELAKLGTPDAFTFPRPMLHSHDLQMSFSGLKTAVLTAVEKVRAETGCDEIPEQTRNDICRAFQDAVVDVLAAKAKKALLDTGFRTLVVAGGVGANWKLRDEFSRLTVKVLSEKGKPKPQEEKINVYFPPMAYCTDNGAMIAFAGAMRLAERQAVGAFNVKPRWPLSDIVKQG
;
A
#
# COMPACT_ATOMS: atom_id res chain seq x y z
N GLY A 1 2.96 8.15 -21.08
CA GLY A 1 4.16 9.01 -20.93
C GLY A 1 4.12 9.81 -19.65
N ILE A 2 5.16 10.60 -19.37
CA ILE A 2 5.18 11.52 -18.22
C ILE A 2 4.07 12.56 -18.40
N GLY A 3 3.24 12.78 -17.37
CA GLY A 3 2.07 13.66 -17.44
C GLY A 3 0.83 13.04 -18.10
N ASP A 4 0.89 11.78 -18.49
CA ASP A 4 -0.24 11.04 -19.07
C ASP A 4 -0.79 10.07 -18.03
N TYR A 5 -1.50 10.61 -17.04
CA TYR A 5 -1.99 9.86 -15.90
C TYR A 5 -3.51 9.91 -15.81
N THR A 6 -4.10 8.77 -15.49
CA THR A 6 -5.52 8.65 -15.14
C THR A 6 -5.63 8.12 -13.72
N LEU A 7 -6.23 8.89 -12.82
CA LEU A 7 -6.51 8.43 -11.47
C LEU A 7 -7.64 7.39 -11.53
N LEU A 8 -7.36 6.19 -11.10
CA LEU A 8 -8.33 5.09 -11.08
C LEU A 8 -8.99 4.93 -9.71
N GLY A 9 -8.26 5.21 -8.65
CA GLY A 9 -8.71 5.14 -7.27
C GLY A 9 -7.67 5.62 -6.29
N GLU A 10 -8.08 5.87 -5.07
CA GLU A 10 -7.22 6.39 -4.01
C GLU A 10 -7.72 5.93 -2.64
N SER A 11 -6.95 6.17 -1.59
CA SER A 11 -7.47 6.01 -0.24
C SER A 11 -8.36 7.21 0.12
N VAL A 12 -9.56 6.93 0.61
CA VAL A 12 -10.52 7.97 1.03
C VAL A 12 -10.20 8.55 2.42
N ASP A 13 -9.24 7.94 3.12
CA ASP A 13 -8.82 8.36 4.46
C ASP A 13 -7.28 8.26 4.59
N ASP A 14 -6.76 7.44 5.49
CA ASP A 14 -5.31 7.28 5.67
C ASP A 14 -4.67 6.59 4.46
N ALA A 15 -3.50 7.05 4.05
CA ALA A 15 -2.66 6.28 3.14
C ALA A 15 -2.19 4.98 3.81
N ALA A 16 -1.94 3.92 3.03
CA ALA A 16 -1.54 2.64 3.58
C ALA A 16 -0.29 2.74 4.49
N GLY A 17 0.74 3.52 4.09
CA GLY A 17 1.93 3.75 4.92
C GLY A 17 1.62 4.48 6.22
N GLU A 18 0.75 5.48 6.17
CA GLU A 18 0.27 6.21 7.33
C GLU A 18 -0.49 5.29 8.31
N ALA A 19 -1.29 4.37 7.78
CA ALA A 19 -1.99 3.38 8.59
C ALA A 19 -1.01 2.44 9.31
N PHE A 20 0.08 2.02 8.66
CA PHE A 20 1.16 1.26 9.29
C PHE A 20 1.81 2.04 10.43
N ASP A 21 2.18 3.30 10.24
CA ASP A 21 2.84 4.12 11.24
C ASP A 21 1.92 4.44 12.43
N LYS A 22 0.66 4.77 12.18
CA LYS A 22 -0.35 5.00 13.22
C LYS A 22 -0.60 3.75 14.06
N THR A 23 -0.68 2.59 13.42
CA THR A 23 -0.86 1.31 14.11
C THR A 23 0.39 0.92 14.89
N ALA A 24 1.58 1.10 14.35
CA ALA A 24 2.84 0.89 15.05
C ALA A 24 2.92 1.73 16.33
N LYS A 25 2.57 3.01 16.25
CA LYS A 25 2.51 3.90 17.42
C LYS A 25 1.54 3.39 18.48
N LEU A 26 0.36 2.90 18.08
CA LEU A 26 -0.65 2.34 18.98
C LEU A 26 -0.13 1.08 19.70
N LEU A 27 0.72 0.30 19.05
CA LEU A 27 1.38 -0.89 19.60
C LEU A 27 2.65 -0.58 20.41
N GLY A 28 2.96 0.70 20.66
CA GLY A 28 4.14 1.13 21.41
C GLY A 28 5.46 1.01 20.63
N LEU A 29 5.41 0.94 19.31
CA LEU A 29 6.59 0.87 18.45
C LEU A 29 7.14 2.27 18.13
N PRO A 30 8.45 2.41 17.81
CA PRO A 30 9.06 3.69 17.43
C PRO A 30 8.38 4.32 16.22
N TYR A 31 8.54 5.63 16.04
CA TYR A 31 8.07 6.36 14.85
C TYR A 31 9.27 6.81 13.99
N PRO A 32 9.22 6.65 12.64
CA PRO A 32 8.23 5.90 11.87
C PRO A 32 8.29 4.40 12.18
N GLY A 33 7.13 3.76 12.32
CA GLY A 33 7.04 2.40 12.87
C GLY A 33 6.67 1.31 11.86
N GLY A 34 6.29 1.68 10.64
CA GLY A 34 5.78 0.72 9.66
C GLY A 34 6.76 -0.41 9.31
N ALA A 35 8.06 -0.09 9.20
CA ALA A 35 9.10 -1.10 8.96
C ALA A 35 9.20 -2.08 10.14
N LYS A 36 9.22 -1.56 11.39
CA LYS A 36 9.29 -2.38 12.59
C LYS A 36 8.05 -3.26 12.75
N LEU A 37 6.87 -2.71 12.50
CA LEU A 37 5.63 -3.49 12.49
C LEU A 37 5.72 -4.65 11.47
N SER A 38 6.21 -4.38 10.27
CA SER A 38 6.37 -5.40 9.24
C SER A 38 7.39 -6.50 9.61
N GLU A 39 8.43 -6.16 10.36
CA GLU A 39 9.38 -7.16 10.92
C GLU A 39 8.70 -8.05 11.96
N LEU A 40 7.98 -7.45 12.92
CA LEU A 40 7.26 -8.19 13.95
C LEU A 40 6.16 -9.08 13.35
N ALA A 41 5.52 -8.64 12.28
CA ALA A 41 4.54 -9.44 11.55
C ALA A 41 5.08 -10.78 11.03
N LYS A 42 6.40 -10.90 10.81
CA LYS A 42 7.02 -12.20 10.44
C LYS A 42 6.99 -13.21 11.56
N LEU A 43 6.98 -12.73 12.81
CA LEU A 43 6.98 -13.55 14.02
C LEU A 43 5.56 -13.87 14.51
N GLY A 44 4.55 -13.22 13.92
CA GLY A 44 3.15 -13.43 14.28
C GLY A 44 2.60 -14.73 13.72
N THR A 45 1.70 -15.33 14.48
CA THR A 45 0.95 -16.52 14.10
C THR A 45 -0.12 -16.14 13.07
N PRO A 46 -0.19 -16.82 11.92
CA PRO A 46 -1.28 -16.62 10.97
C PRO A 46 -2.64 -16.84 11.62
N ASP A 47 -3.62 -16.01 11.26
CA ASP A 47 -5.03 -16.12 11.68
C ASP A 47 -5.30 -16.04 13.20
N ALA A 48 -4.29 -15.67 14.02
CA ALA A 48 -4.47 -15.43 15.45
C ALA A 48 -5.44 -14.26 15.74
N PHE A 49 -5.47 -13.26 14.87
CA PHE A 49 -6.45 -12.17 14.87
C PHE A 49 -7.06 -12.01 13.48
N THR A 50 -8.29 -11.55 13.46
CA THR A 50 -8.99 -11.20 12.21
C THR A 50 -9.39 -9.74 12.25
N PHE A 51 -8.84 -8.94 11.34
CA PHE A 51 -9.20 -7.54 11.16
C PHE A 51 -10.06 -7.33 9.91
N PRO A 52 -10.88 -6.28 9.87
CA PRO A 52 -11.70 -5.98 8.70
C PRO A 52 -10.80 -5.64 7.50
N ARG A 53 -11.33 -5.83 6.30
CA ARG A 53 -10.76 -5.39 5.02
C ARG A 53 -11.70 -4.33 4.44
N PRO A 54 -11.59 -3.06 4.88
CA PRO A 54 -12.53 -2.03 4.46
C PRO A 54 -12.53 -1.89 2.93
N MET A 55 -13.69 -1.71 2.35
CA MET A 55 -13.90 -1.54 0.90
C MET A 55 -13.34 -2.67 0.01
N LEU A 56 -12.96 -3.83 0.57
CA LEU A 56 -12.42 -4.96 -0.22
C LEU A 56 -13.36 -5.36 -1.36
N HIS A 57 -14.66 -5.36 -1.09
CA HIS A 57 -15.70 -5.79 -2.03
C HIS A 57 -16.47 -4.62 -2.66
N SER A 58 -16.02 -3.38 -2.49
CA SER A 58 -16.63 -2.26 -3.22
C SER A 58 -16.36 -2.38 -4.72
N HIS A 59 -17.33 -1.94 -5.52
CA HIS A 59 -17.23 -2.04 -6.98
C HIS A 59 -16.29 -1.02 -7.62
N ASP A 60 -15.81 -0.06 -6.83
CA ASP A 60 -14.83 0.95 -7.23
C ASP A 60 -13.39 0.54 -6.90
N LEU A 61 -12.45 1.43 -7.14
CA LEU A 61 -11.02 1.27 -6.80
C LEU A 61 -10.60 2.11 -5.60
N GLN A 62 -11.58 2.64 -4.84
CA GLN A 62 -11.30 3.34 -3.60
C GLN A 62 -10.86 2.38 -2.50
N MET A 63 -10.05 2.87 -1.58
CA MET A 63 -9.53 2.13 -0.44
C MET A 63 -9.79 2.91 0.85
N SER A 64 -9.80 2.20 1.99
CA SER A 64 -9.87 2.81 3.32
C SER A 64 -9.02 2.00 4.29
N PHE A 65 -8.28 2.67 5.15
CA PHE A 65 -7.43 2.04 6.16
C PHE A 65 -7.65 2.59 7.58
N SER A 66 -8.37 3.70 7.76
CA SER A 66 -8.59 4.30 9.09
C SER A 66 -9.35 3.38 10.03
N GLY A 67 -10.30 2.60 9.51
CA GLY A 67 -11.06 1.61 10.29
C GLY A 67 -10.20 0.47 10.86
N LEU A 68 -9.09 0.14 10.21
CA LEU A 68 -8.14 -0.87 10.71
C LEU A 68 -7.49 -0.43 12.01
N LYS A 69 -7.09 0.85 12.13
CA LYS A 69 -6.53 1.40 13.36
C LYS A 69 -7.50 1.22 14.53
N THR A 70 -8.78 1.52 14.33
CA THR A 70 -9.81 1.35 15.37
C THR A 70 -9.99 -0.12 15.76
N ALA A 71 -9.97 -1.03 14.78
CA ALA A 71 -10.07 -2.46 15.05
C ALA A 71 -8.86 -2.97 15.86
N VAL A 72 -7.65 -2.50 15.56
CA VAL A 72 -6.45 -2.82 16.36
C VAL A 72 -6.55 -2.26 17.77
N LEU A 73 -7.01 -1.01 17.93
CA LEU A 73 -7.21 -0.42 19.26
C LEU A 73 -8.16 -1.28 20.11
N THR A 74 -9.31 -1.65 19.54
CA THR A 74 -10.28 -2.52 20.23
C THR A 74 -9.66 -3.87 20.63
N ALA A 75 -8.84 -4.47 19.75
CA ALA A 75 -8.14 -5.72 20.07
C ALA A 75 -7.13 -5.56 21.21
N VAL A 76 -6.36 -4.47 21.20
CA VAL A 76 -5.40 -4.14 22.26
C VAL A 76 -6.11 -3.92 23.60
N GLU A 77 -7.21 -3.16 23.61
CA GLU A 77 -8.00 -2.91 24.83
C GLU A 77 -8.60 -4.20 25.39
N LYS A 78 -9.09 -5.08 24.52
CA LYS A 78 -9.59 -6.40 24.92
C LYS A 78 -8.49 -7.24 25.58
N VAL A 79 -7.30 -7.33 24.96
CA VAL A 79 -6.17 -8.07 25.55
C VAL A 79 -5.77 -7.51 26.91
N ARG A 80 -5.69 -6.18 27.05
CA ARG A 80 -5.38 -5.54 28.34
C ARG A 80 -6.42 -5.86 29.41
N ALA A 81 -7.69 -5.85 29.06
CA ALA A 81 -8.77 -6.22 29.98
C ALA A 81 -8.69 -7.69 30.41
N GLU A 82 -8.33 -8.59 29.49
CA GLU A 82 -8.22 -10.03 29.78
C GLU A 82 -6.96 -10.36 30.60
N THR A 83 -5.86 -9.67 30.37
CA THR A 83 -4.58 -9.92 31.06
C THR A 83 -4.44 -9.13 32.36
N GLY A 84 -5.19 -8.04 32.53
CA GLY A 84 -5.03 -7.10 33.63
C GLY A 84 -3.73 -6.28 33.56
N CYS A 85 -3.03 -6.28 32.42
CA CYS A 85 -1.76 -5.61 32.20
C CYS A 85 -1.90 -4.52 31.14
N ASP A 86 -1.25 -3.37 31.37
CA ASP A 86 -1.18 -2.29 30.38
C ASP A 86 -0.31 -2.65 29.16
N GLU A 87 0.70 -3.48 29.36
CA GLU A 87 1.54 -4.00 28.29
C GLU A 87 0.94 -5.28 27.70
N ILE A 88 0.84 -5.30 26.36
CA ILE A 88 0.43 -6.52 25.65
C ILE A 88 1.63 -7.48 25.53
N PRO A 89 1.41 -8.80 25.71
CA PRO A 89 2.46 -9.80 25.52
C PRO A 89 3.12 -9.69 24.16
N GLU A 90 4.42 -9.97 24.10
CA GLU A 90 5.20 -9.83 22.85
C GLU A 90 4.61 -10.66 21.69
N GLN A 91 4.26 -11.92 21.94
CA GLN A 91 3.66 -12.75 20.90
C GLN A 91 2.32 -12.19 20.42
N THR A 92 1.47 -11.71 21.33
CA THR A 92 0.21 -11.06 20.96
C THR A 92 0.43 -9.81 20.11
N ARG A 93 1.45 -9.03 20.43
CA ARG A 93 1.86 -7.88 19.60
C ARG A 93 2.26 -8.31 18.19
N ASN A 94 3.05 -9.37 18.08
CA ASN A 94 3.47 -9.93 16.80
C ASN A 94 2.27 -10.45 15.99
N ASP A 95 1.33 -11.12 16.64
CA ASP A 95 0.11 -11.63 16.04
C ASP A 95 -0.79 -10.52 15.50
N ILE A 96 -0.94 -9.43 16.27
CA ILE A 96 -1.66 -8.23 15.84
C ILE A 96 -0.96 -7.57 14.63
N CYS A 97 0.37 -7.43 14.68
CA CYS A 97 1.15 -6.91 13.56
C CYS A 97 0.93 -7.72 12.29
N ARG A 98 0.93 -9.04 12.41
CA ARG A 98 0.69 -9.96 11.30
C ARG A 98 -0.70 -9.78 10.71
N ALA A 99 -1.74 -9.84 11.52
CA ALA A 99 -3.11 -9.73 11.07
C ALA A 99 -3.42 -8.36 10.45
N PHE A 100 -2.85 -7.27 11.01
CA PHE A 100 -2.96 -5.93 10.44
C PHE A 100 -2.30 -5.86 9.06
N GLN A 101 -1.05 -6.34 8.94
CA GLN A 101 -0.31 -6.34 7.67
C GLN A 101 -1.06 -7.16 6.61
N ASP A 102 -1.55 -8.34 6.96
CA ASP A 102 -2.30 -9.20 6.05
C ASP A 102 -3.57 -8.50 5.56
N ALA A 103 -4.31 -7.80 6.44
CA ALA A 103 -5.50 -7.05 6.06
C ALA A 103 -5.19 -5.90 5.07
N VAL A 104 -4.12 -5.14 5.28
CA VAL A 104 -3.71 -4.07 4.35
C VAL A 104 -3.30 -4.64 3.00
N VAL A 105 -2.49 -5.70 3.00
CA VAL A 105 -1.99 -6.33 1.77
C VAL A 105 -3.14 -6.94 0.97
N ASP A 106 -4.11 -7.58 1.62
CA ASP A 106 -5.30 -8.13 0.96
C ASP A 106 -6.09 -7.06 0.21
N VAL A 107 -6.31 -5.89 0.84
CA VAL A 107 -7.01 -4.76 0.19
C VAL A 107 -6.21 -4.26 -1.01
N LEU A 108 -4.91 -4.01 -0.85
CA LEU A 108 -4.05 -3.51 -1.92
C LEU A 108 -4.00 -4.49 -3.10
N ALA A 109 -3.85 -5.80 -2.82
CA ALA A 109 -3.81 -6.83 -3.86
C ALA A 109 -5.12 -6.95 -4.62
N ALA A 110 -6.25 -6.93 -3.90
CA ALA A 110 -7.57 -6.99 -4.53
C ALA A 110 -7.84 -5.78 -5.44
N LYS A 111 -7.52 -4.57 -4.98
CA LYS A 111 -7.71 -3.35 -5.76
C LYS A 111 -6.75 -3.26 -6.95
N ALA A 112 -5.49 -3.66 -6.78
CA ALA A 112 -4.54 -3.76 -7.89
C ALA A 112 -5.03 -4.76 -8.96
N LYS A 113 -5.49 -5.93 -8.53
CA LYS A 113 -6.06 -6.95 -9.42
C LYS A 113 -7.28 -6.44 -10.19
N LYS A 114 -8.19 -5.75 -9.48
CA LYS A 114 -9.35 -5.14 -10.11
C LYS A 114 -8.94 -4.07 -11.13
N ALA A 115 -8.00 -3.18 -10.79
CA ALA A 115 -7.51 -2.15 -11.70
C ALA A 115 -6.91 -2.75 -12.97
N LEU A 116 -6.13 -3.83 -12.87
CA LEU A 116 -5.56 -4.55 -14.00
C LEU A 116 -6.64 -5.19 -14.89
N LEU A 117 -7.71 -5.71 -14.29
CA LEU A 117 -8.84 -6.27 -15.03
C LEU A 117 -9.63 -5.17 -15.74
N ASP A 118 -9.93 -4.08 -15.07
CA ASP A 118 -10.74 -2.97 -15.60
C ASP A 118 -10.02 -2.24 -16.74
N THR A 119 -8.69 -2.11 -16.67
CA THR A 119 -7.88 -1.39 -17.67
C THR A 119 -7.32 -2.28 -18.77
N GLY A 120 -7.28 -3.58 -18.56
CA GLY A 120 -6.62 -4.51 -19.48
C GLY A 120 -5.10 -4.50 -19.44
N PHE A 121 -4.46 -3.68 -18.59
CA PHE A 121 -3.00 -3.67 -18.45
C PHE A 121 -2.46 -4.99 -17.85
N ARG A 122 -1.22 -5.32 -18.21
CA ARG A 122 -0.49 -6.50 -17.72
C ARG A 122 0.81 -6.13 -17.00
N THR A 123 0.97 -4.84 -16.74
CA THR A 123 2.14 -4.30 -16.03
C THR A 123 1.65 -3.51 -14.83
N LEU A 124 2.23 -3.79 -13.68
CA LEU A 124 2.01 -3.09 -12.44
C LEU A 124 3.35 -2.55 -11.91
N VAL A 125 3.40 -1.26 -11.62
CA VAL A 125 4.53 -0.64 -10.94
C VAL A 125 4.09 -0.28 -9.52
N VAL A 126 4.83 -0.75 -8.52
CA VAL A 126 4.57 -0.46 -7.11
C VAL A 126 5.67 0.45 -6.58
N ALA A 127 5.31 1.64 -6.15
CA ALA A 127 6.24 2.64 -5.62
C ALA A 127 5.79 3.14 -4.24
N GLY A 128 6.66 3.89 -3.55
CA GLY A 128 6.43 4.41 -2.21
C GLY A 128 6.85 3.46 -1.09
N GLY A 129 6.80 3.95 0.17
CA GLY A 129 7.33 3.26 1.34
C GLY A 129 6.75 1.85 1.58
N VAL A 130 5.44 1.66 1.34
CA VAL A 130 4.80 0.34 1.46
C VAL A 130 5.30 -0.64 0.40
N GLY A 131 5.87 -0.17 -0.71
CA GLY A 131 6.55 -1.00 -1.70
C GLY A 131 7.78 -1.75 -1.15
N ALA A 132 8.30 -1.36 0.02
CA ALA A 132 9.34 -2.10 0.74
C ALA A 132 8.80 -3.28 1.56
N ASN A 133 7.49 -3.36 1.78
CA ASN A 133 6.88 -4.40 2.61
C ASN A 133 7.07 -5.77 1.98
N TRP A 134 7.65 -6.71 2.73
CA TRP A 134 7.98 -8.05 2.25
C TRP A 134 6.75 -8.87 1.86
N LYS A 135 5.66 -8.75 2.62
CA LYS A 135 4.41 -9.48 2.37
C LYS A 135 3.73 -8.99 1.09
N LEU A 136 3.72 -7.66 0.87
CA LEU A 136 3.22 -7.07 -0.35
C LEU A 136 4.01 -7.55 -1.57
N ARG A 137 5.34 -7.56 -1.48
CA ARG A 137 6.20 -8.04 -2.56
C ARG A 137 5.97 -9.51 -2.87
N ASP A 138 5.85 -10.35 -1.84
CA ASP A 138 5.57 -11.76 -1.99
C ASP A 138 4.21 -11.99 -2.66
N GLU A 139 3.15 -11.33 -2.20
CA GLU A 139 1.81 -11.43 -2.77
C GLU A 139 1.76 -10.96 -4.22
N PHE A 140 2.37 -9.82 -4.52
CA PHE A 140 2.36 -9.25 -5.87
C PHE A 140 3.27 -10.00 -6.84
N SER A 141 4.31 -10.67 -6.38
CA SER A 141 5.17 -11.50 -7.23
C SER A 141 4.42 -12.68 -7.86
N ARG A 142 3.32 -13.08 -7.23
CA ARG A 142 2.43 -14.19 -7.65
C ARG A 142 1.12 -13.69 -8.26
N LEU A 143 0.99 -12.38 -8.51
CA LEU A 143 -0.24 -11.79 -9.00
C LEU A 143 -0.60 -12.33 -10.40
N THR A 144 -1.80 -12.86 -10.50
CA THR A 144 -2.41 -13.31 -11.77
C THR A 144 -3.77 -12.66 -11.93
N VAL A 145 -4.19 -12.48 -13.17
CA VAL A 145 -5.56 -12.06 -13.52
C VAL A 145 -6.23 -13.10 -14.38
N LYS A 146 -7.53 -13.32 -14.12
CA LYS A 146 -8.35 -14.19 -14.96
C LYS A 146 -8.89 -13.40 -16.14
N VAL A 147 -8.52 -13.80 -17.35
CA VAL A 147 -8.99 -13.17 -18.59
C VAL A 147 -10.01 -14.07 -19.25
N LEU A 148 -11.16 -13.51 -19.64
CA LEU A 148 -12.14 -14.22 -20.45
C LEU A 148 -11.59 -14.35 -21.87
N SER A 149 -11.56 -15.56 -22.43
CA SER A 149 -11.10 -15.74 -23.81
C SER A 149 -12.07 -15.10 -24.80
N GLU A 150 -11.53 -14.44 -25.82
CA GLU A 150 -12.28 -13.68 -26.85
C GLU A 150 -13.27 -14.51 -27.67
N LYS A 151 -13.35 -15.80 -27.50
CA LYS A 151 -14.19 -16.69 -28.33
C LYS A 151 -15.11 -17.61 -27.53
N GLY A 152 -15.77 -17.10 -26.49
CA GLY A 152 -16.87 -17.85 -25.84
C GLY A 152 -16.49 -19.23 -25.29
N LYS A 153 -15.19 -19.53 -25.08
CA LYS A 153 -14.73 -20.76 -24.43
C LYS A 153 -14.65 -20.58 -22.92
N PRO A 154 -15.26 -21.49 -22.14
CA PRO A 154 -15.49 -21.30 -20.72
C PRO A 154 -14.29 -21.68 -19.83
N LYS A 155 -13.03 -21.42 -20.23
CA LYS A 155 -11.87 -21.58 -19.35
C LYS A 155 -11.20 -20.24 -19.16
N PRO A 156 -11.33 -19.61 -17.99
CA PRO A 156 -10.55 -18.42 -17.67
C PRO A 156 -9.06 -18.81 -17.70
N GLN A 157 -8.30 -18.23 -18.60
CA GLN A 157 -6.84 -18.34 -18.58
C GLN A 157 -6.34 -17.39 -17.50
N GLU A 158 -5.49 -17.90 -16.61
CA GLU A 158 -4.76 -17.06 -15.68
C GLU A 158 -3.54 -16.50 -16.39
N GLU A 159 -3.48 -15.17 -16.48
CA GLU A 159 -2.33 -14.46 -17.03
C GLU A 159 -1.49 -13.89 -15.90
N LYS A 160 -0.19 -14.14 -15.96
CA LYS A 160 0.77 -13.56 -15.02
C LYS A 160 0.96 -12.08 -15.31
N ILE A 161 1.00 -11.28 -14.26
CA ILE A 161 1.27 -9.85 -14.32
C ILE A 161 2.76 -9.58 -14.17
N ASN A 162 3.29 -8.65 -14.96
CA ASN A 162 4.64 -8.13 -14.79
C ASN A 162 4.63 -7.08 -13.69
N VAL A 163 5.18 -7.40 -12.54
CA VAL A 163 5.23 -6.49 -11.39
C VAL A 163 6.64 -5.95 -11.20
N TYR A 164 6.76 -4.63 -11.10
CA TYR A 164 8.02 -3.93 -10.90
C TYR A 164 8.00 -3.19 -9.56
N PHE A 165 9.07 -3.36 -8.81
CA PHE A 165 9.34 -2.64 -7.57
C PHE A 165 10.66 -1.90 -7.70
N PRO A 166 10.82 -0.72 -7.11
CA PRO A 166 12.12 -0.11 -6.99
C PRO A 166 13.03 -0.95 -6.07
N PRO A 167 14.35 -0.85 -6.20
CA PRO A 167 15.27 -1.32 -5.18
C PRO A 167 14.89 -0.79 -3.80
N MET A 168 15.14 -1.56 -2.74
CA MET A 168 14.72 -1.22 -1.37
C MET A 168 15.17 0.17 -0.94
N ALA A 169 16.39 0.59 -1.32
CA ALA A 169 16.95 1.89 -1.01
C ALA A 169 16.18 3.09 -1.62
N TYR A 170 15.34 2.82 -2.62
CA TYR A 170 14.56 3.85 -3.33
C TYR A 170 13.06 3.76 -3.08
N CYS A 171 12.62 2.92 -2.15
CA CYS A 171 11.20 2.82 -1.80
C CYS A 171 10.69 4.00 -0.99
N THR A 172 11.56 4.63 -0.18
CA THR A 172 11.25 5.85 0.58
C THR A 172 11.77 7.08 -0.12
N ASP A 173 11.37 8.26 0.36
CA ASP A 173 11.82 9.53 -0.19
C ASP A 173 13.35 9.60 -0.23
N ASN A 174 13.89 10.00 -1.38
CA ASN A 174 15.33 10.10 -1.59
C ASN A 174 15.66 11.15 -2.66
N GLY A 175 16.90 11.70 -2.59
CA GLY A 175 17.35 12.73 -3.51
C GLY A 175 17.47 12.26 -4.97
N ALA A 176 17.72 10.96 -5.19
CA ALA A 176 17.88 10.43 -6.55
C ALA A 176 16.57 10.50 -7.35
N MET A 177 15.41 10.20 -6.70
CA MET A 177 14.11 10.29 -7.38
C MET A 177 13.77 11.73 -7.76
N ILE A 178 14.12 12.70 -6.91
CA ILE A 178 13.88 14.12 -7.18
C ILE A 178 14.83 14.62 -8.28
N ALA A 179 16.10 14.25 -8.22
CA ALA A 179 17.08 14.58 -9.26
C ALA A 179 16.67 14.00 -10.63
N PHE A 180 16.20 12.76 -10.65
CA PHE A 180 15.72 12.11 -11.88
C PHE A 180 14.47 12.82 -12.43
N ALA A 181 13.48 13.10 -11.59
CA ALA A 181 12.29 13.84 -12.00
C ALA A 181 12.62 15.23 -12.53
N GLY A 182 13.55 15.95 -11.88
CA GLY A 182 14.05 17.24 -12.34
C GLY A 182 14.79 17.15 -13.66
N ALA A 183 15.65 16.14 -13.87
CA ALA A 183 16.37 15.92 -15.12
C ALA A 183 15.42 15.65 -16.29
N MET A 184 14.37 14.84 -16.07
CA MET A 184 13.35 14.57 -17.08
C MET A 184 12.56 15.81 -17.50
N ARG A 185 12.50 16.84 -16.66
CA ARG A 185 11.78 18.09 -16.89
C ARG A 185 12.69 19.32 -17.05
N LEU A 186 13.97 19.10 -17.29
CA LEU A 186 14.95 20.17 -17.35
C LEU A 186 14.64 21.23 -18.43
N ALA A 187 14.05 20.81 -19.54
CA ALA A 187 13.64 21.71 -20.62
C ALA A 187 12.50 22.66 -20.22
N GLU A 188 11.73 22.31 -19.20
CA GLU A 188 10.59 23.09 -18.68
C GLU A 188 10.97 24.02 -17.52
N ARG A 189 12.27 24.14 -17.23
CA ARG A 189 12.76 24.98 -16.12
C ARG A 189 12.26 26.41 -16.27
N GLN A 190 11.74 26.96 -15.20
CA GLN A 190 11.40 28.37 -15.11
C GLN A 190 12.60 29.20 -14.62
N ALA A 191 12.56 30.51 -14.87
CA ALA A 191 13.57 31.42 -14.34
C ALA A 191 13.61 31.33 -12.80
N VAL A 192 14.83 31.50 -12.24
CA VAL A 192 15.03 31.49 -10.80
C VAL A 192 14.23 32.61 -10.15
N GLY A 193 13.37 32.26 -9.20
CA GLY A 193 12.51 33.19 -8.47
C GLY A 193 11.91 32.52 -7.22
N ALA A 194 11.08 33.25 -6.49
CA ALA A 194 10.36 32.65 -5.38
C ALA A 194 9.35 31.59 -5.88
N PHE A 195 9.28 30.47 -5.20
CA PHE A 195 8.33 29.39 -5.50
C PHE A 195 7.58 28.97 -4.23
N ASN A 196 6.36 28.50 -4.43
CA ASN A 196 5.55 27.93 -3.37
C ASN A 196 5.63 26.40 -3.41
N VAL A 197 5.64 25.78 -2.25
CA VAL A 197 5.57 24.32 -2.11
C VAL A 197 4.11 23.87 -2.08
N LYS A 198 3.76 22.86 -2.87
CA LYS A 198 2.46 22.18 -2.80
C LYS A 198 2.63 20.87 -2.02
N PRO A 199 2.20 20.79 -0.75
CA PRO A 199 2.36 19.59 0.08
C PRO A 199 1.61 18.36 -0.46
N ARG A 200 0.52 18.60 -1.17
CA ARG A 200 -0.26 17.57 -1.89
C ARG A 200 -0.41 18.01 -3.33
N TRP A 201 0.38 17.43 -4.21
CA TRP A 201 0.32 17.70 -5.63
C TRP A 201 -0.22 16.47 -6.37
N PRO A 202 -1.47 16.51 -6.87
CA PRO A 202 -2.02 15.39 -7.63
C PRO A 202 -1.21 15.14 -8.91
N LEU A 203 -0.95 13.88 -9.22
CA LEU A 203 -0.26 13.51 -10.46
C LEU A 203 -1.05 13.94 -11.72
N SER A 204 -2.37 14.04 -11.61
CA SER A 204 -3.25 14.55 -12.66
C SER A 204 -2.98 16.01 -13.05
N ASP A 205 -2.38 16.80 -12.15
CA ASP A 205 -2.05 18.21 -12.40
C ASP A 205 -0.71 18.36 -13.15
N ILE A 206 0.02 17.27 -13.37
CA ILE A 206 1.27 17.29 -14.12
C ILE A 206 0.93 17.39 -15.61
N VAL A 207 1.40 18.45 -16.24
CA VAL A 207 1.19 18.67 -17.69
C VAL A 207 1.92 17.57 -18.49
N LYS A 208 1.21 17.02 -19.47
CA LYS A 208 1.78 16.04 -20.40
C LYS A 208 2.91 16.68 -21.19
N GLN A 209 4.05 16.02 -21.25
CA GLN A 209 5.14 16.41 -22.13
C GLN A 209 4.76 16.06 -23.58
N GLY A 210 4.82 17.02 -24.47
CA GLY A 210 4.58 16.87 -25.90
C GLY A 210 5.69 16.10 -26.62
#